data_7209f39f05b52ff2b40b05f9e11cbed7
#
_entry.id   7209f39f05b52ff2b40b05f9e11cbed7
#
_cell.length_a   1.000
_cell.length_b   1.000
_cell.length_c   1.000
_cell.angle_alpha   90.00
_cell.angle_beta   90.00
_cell.angle_gamma   90.00
#
_symmetry.space_group_name_H-M   'P 1'
#
loop_
_entity.id
_entity.type
_entity.pdbx_description
1 polymer ?
#
loop_
_entity_poly.entity_id
_entity_poly.type
_entity_poly.pdbx_seq_one_letter_code
_entity_poly.pdbx_strand_id
1 'polypeptide(L)'
;MATAICASAQTQPGEPRPGATPDPEDRSAKTEPAKKIDPETVVELGAAYEFVNNDNPDWQTYYFSVNHKFSTGQVLYGTASAVKRFKTTDPNFMIGFVQPLTESKRWIATFEAATSPNHQILPITSFFGQVERVFSKGWIGRAALRNSRYQSDTVNMGIFGAEKYFKAYRGAYSLYVAHLNGKGTALSHAFQGNYYYGERNRLGAGFAFGQEIESVPGGLIRTNVLDFSFTGQHWMTKQWGLSYVAVWHRQGDLYTRSGGQIGLLLRF
;
A
#
# COMPACT_ATOMS: atom_id res chain seq x y z
N MET A 1 0.07 -5.67 11.98
CA MET A 1 0.48 -4.36 11.41
C MET A 1 1.77 -4.44 10.58
N ALA A 2 2.59 -5.48 10.70
CA ALA A 2 3.65 -5.79 9.73
C ALA A 2 3.16 -5.74 8.27
N THR A 3 1.85 -5.88 8.06
CA THR A 3 1.16 -5.61 6.81
C THR A 3 1.23 -4.13 6.38
N ALA A 4 1.49 -3.17 7.28
CA ALA A 4 1.43 -1.76 6.89
C ALA A 4 2.69 -1.30 6.12
N ILE A 5 3.87 -1.80 6.45
CA ILE A 5 5.09 -1.48 5.68
C ILE A 5 5.19 -2.36 4.45
N CYS A 6 4.85 -3.66 4.53
CA CYS A 6 4.74 -4.50 3.35
C CYS A 6 3.52 -4.15 2.48
N ALA A 7 2.40 -3.67 3.06
CA ALA A 7 1.27 -3.16 2.28
C ALA A 7 1.59 -1.84 1.57
N SER A 8 2.59 -1.08 2.01
CA SER A 8 3.10 0.04 1.21
C SER A 8 3.91 -0.43 -0.02
N ALA A 9 4.37 -1.69 -0.03
CA ALA A 9 4.92 -2.33 -1.23
C ALA A 9 3.81 -2.94 -2.10
N GLN A 10 2.65 -3.28 -1.53
CA GLN A 10 1.45 -3.59 -2.31
C GLN A 10 1.02 -2.30 -2.99
N THR A 11 0.80 -2.37 -4.28
CA THR A 11 0.28 -1.31 -5.12
C THR A 11 -0.86 -0.59 -4.42
N GLN A 12 -0.60 0.62 -3.89
CA GLN A 12 -1.71 1.48 -3.48
C GLN A 12 -2.56 1.71 -4.73
N PRO A 13 -3.86 1.37 -4.70
CA PRO A 13 -4.77 1.78 -5.75
C PRO A 13 -4.74 3.31 -5.79
N GLY A 14 -4.36 3.89 -6.91
CA GLY A 14 -4.21 5.34 -7.06
C GLY A 14 -2.77 5.84 -7.24
N GLU A 15 -1.77 4.97 -7.26
CA GLU A 15 -0.43 5.38 -7.67
C GLU A 15 -0.49 6.06 -9.07
N PRO A 16 -0.05 7.33 -9.22
CA PRO A 16 -0.09 7.99 -10.52
C PRO A 16 0.76 7.20 -11.50
N ARG A 17 0.14 6.77 -12.60
CA ARG A 17 0.84 6.00 -13.64
C ARG A 17 1.81 6.90 -14.39
N PRO A 18 2.96 6.39 -14.89
CA PRO A 18 3.77 7.09 -15.88
C PRO A 18 2.90 7.37 -17.11
N GLY A 19 2.78 8.61 -17.48
CA GLY A 19 1.85 9.09 -18.51
C GLY A 19 0.64 9.86 -17.97
N ALA A 20 0.38 9.84 -16.64
CA ALA A 20 -0.57 10.75 -15.99
C ALA A 20 0.14 11.94 -15.32
N THR A 21 1.48 11.95 -15.21
CA THR A 21 2.25 13.14 -14.85
C THR A 21 2.47 13.97 -16.11
N PRO A 22 1.84 15.15 -16.22
CA PRO A 22 2.21 16.10 -17.25
C PRO A 22 3.68 16.48 -17.03
N ASP A 23 4.46 16.48 -18.10
CA ASP A 23 5.83 17.01 -18.10
C ASP A 23 5.84 18.38 -17.41
N PRO A 24 6.63 18.61 -16.36
CA PRO A 24 6.63 19.87 -15.64
C PRO A 24 7.11 21.07 -16.47
N GLU A 25 7.76 20.84 -17.61
CA GLU A 25 8.33 21.88 -18.44
C GLU A 25 7.38 22.47 -19.50
N ASP A 26 6.25 21.81 -19.82
CA ASP A 26 5.34 22.24 -20.89
C ASP A 26 4.03 22.90 -20.41
N ARG A 27 4.02 23.50 -19.22
CA ARG A 27 2.86 24.26 -18.72
C ARG A 27 3.02 25.78 -18.83
N SER A 28 3.53 26.26 -19.92
CA SER A 28 3.31 27.66 -20.34
C SER A 28 2.02 27.74 -21.14
N ALA A 29 0.93 28.10 -20.44
CA ALA A 29 -0.24 28.80 -20.95
C ALA A 29 -0.77 28.43 -22.35
N LYS A 30 -1.29 27.21 -22.51
CA LYS A 30 -2.44 26.98 -23.39
C LYS A 30 -3.35 26.00 -22.65
N THR A 31 -4.60 26.42 -22.42
CA THR A 31 -5.68 25.59 -21.88
C THR A 31 -6.03 24.55 -22.94
N GLU A 32 -5.23 23.47 -23.03
CA GLU A 32 -5.68 22.30 -23.78
C GLU A 32 -6.87 21.69 -23.01
N PRO A 33 -7.95 21.29 -23.71
CA PRO A 33 -9.06 20.62 -23.07
C PRO A 33 -8.52 19.40 -22.32
N ALA A 34 -8.90 19.27 -21.03
CA ALA A 34 -8.45 18.19 -20.18
C ALA A 34 -8.61 16.84 -20.90
N LYS A 35 -7.50 16.14 -21.16
CA LYS A 35 -7.51 14.86 -21.84
C LYS A 35 -8.50 13.93 -21.13
N LYS A 36 -9.53 13.50 -21.85
CA LYS A 36 -10.57 12.61 -21.32
C LYS A 36 -9.91 11.33 -20.81
N ILE A 37 -10.14 11.00 -19.56
CA ILE A 37 -9.64 9.77 -18.96
C ILE A 37 -10.61 8.68 -19.34
N ASP A 38 -10.14 7.63 -20.01
CA ASP A 38 -10.97 6.45 -20.25
C ASP A 38 -11.18 5.70 -18.92
N PRO A 39 -12.41 5.33 -18.59
CA PRO A 39 -12.67 4.51 -17.43
C PRO A 39 -11.98 3.15 -17.58
N GLU A 40 -11.54 2.60 -16.48
CA GLU A 40 -10.78 1.35 -16.47
C GLU A 40 -11.08 0.55 -15.23
N THR A 41 -11.32 -0.74 -15.39
CA THR A 41 -11.45 -1.69 -14.29
C THR A 41 -10.30 -2.67 -14.33
N VAL A 42 -9.63 -2.87 -13.21
CA VAL A 42 -8.62 -3.91 -13.02
C VAL A 42 -9.07 -4.82 -11.88
N VAL A 43 -9.10 -6.11 -12.15
CA VAL A 43 -9.36 -7.16 -11.18
C VAL A 43 -8.06 -7.91 -10.94
N GLU A 44 -7.77 -8.27 -9.70
CA GLU A 44 -6.61 -9.07 -9.33
C GLU A 44 -7.03 -10.23 -8.42
N LEU A 45 -6.56 -11.43 -8.76
CA LEU A 45 -6.64 -12.61 -7.92
C LEU A 45 -5.23 -13.06 -7.57
N GLY A 46 -4.93 -13.23 -6.29
CA GLY A 46 -3.58 -13.56 -5.89
C GLY A 46 -3.46 -14.33 -4.60
N ALA A 47 -2.24 -14.80 -4.37
CA ALA A 47 -1.85 -15.51 -3.15
C ALA A 47 -0.46 -15.07 -2.71
N ALA A 48 -0.24 -15.13 -1.39
CA ALA A 48 1.06 -14.94 -0.77
C ALA A 48 1.39 -16.13 0.14
N TYR A 49 2.67 -16.45 0.22
CA TYR A 49 3.22 -17.44 1.12
C TYR A 49 4.54 -16.93 1.71
N GLU A 50 4.65 -17.01 3.04
CA GLU A 50 5.84 -16.56 3.76
C GLU A 50 6.27 -17.61 4.78
N PHE A 51 7.49 -18.07 4.66
CA PHE A 51 8.17 -18.93 5.64
C PHE A 51 8.49 -18.11 6.88
N VAL A 52 8.16 -18.62 8.04
CA VAL A 52 8.39 -17.95 9.33
C VAL A 52 9.24 -18.85 10.21
N ASN A 53 10.33 -18.30 10.77
CA ASN A 53 11.22 -19.04 11.67
C ASN A 53 10.66 -19.09 13.12
N ASN A 54 11.48 -19.62 14.05
CA ASN A 54 11.18 -19.73 15.48
C ASN A 54 9.93 -20.56 15.77
N ASP A 55 9.80 -21.72 15.09
CA ASP A 55 8.67 -22.66 15.23
C ASP A 55 7.28 -22.05 15.01
N ASN A 56 7.23 -20.88 14.40
CA ASN A 56 5.97 -20.29 13.99
C ASN A 56 5.48 -20.94 12.69
N PRO A 57 4.16 -21.15 12.56
CA PRO A 57 3.59 -21.63 11.31
C PRO A 57 3.73 -20.57 10.22
N ASP A 58 3.97 -21.05 9.00
CA ASP A 58 4.04 -20.21 7.82
C ASP A 58 2.77 -19.40 7.60
N TRP A 59 2.93 -18.22 7.02
CA TRP A 59 1.81 -17.33 6.74
C TRP A 59 1.32 -17.51 5.33
N GLN A 60 0.01 -17.42 5.16
CA GLN A 60 -0.66 -17.55 3.88
C GLN A 60 -1.70 -16.44 3.74
N THR A 61 -1.81 -15.88 2.55
CA THR A 61 -2.86 -14.93 2.24
C THR A 61 -3.41 -15.25 0.85
N TYR A 62 -4.72 -15.32 0.73
CA TYR A 62 -5.43 -15.36 -0.54
C TYR A 62 -6.26 -14.10 -0.66
N TYR A 63 -6.28 -13.47 -1.82
CA TYR A 63 -7.01 -12.22 -1.99
C TYR A 63 -7.61 -12.09 -3.38
N PHE A 64 -8.69 -11.33 -3.41
CA PHE A 64 -9.35 -10.84 -4.61
C PHE A 64 -9.50 -9.33 -4.47
N SER A 65 -9.12 -8.55 -5.47
CA SER A 65 -9.28 -7.11 -5.48
C SER A 65 -9.88 -6.60 -6.78
N VAL A 66 -10.60 -5.50 -6.68
CA VAL A 66 -11.17 -4.75 -7.80
C VAL A 66 -10.78 -3.28 -7.65
N ASN A 67 -10.34 -2.68 -8.73
CA ASN A 67 -10.02 -1.27 -8.82
C ASN A 67 -10.71 -0.68 -10.05
N HIS A 68 -11.58 0.31 -9.86
CA HIS A 68 -12.26 1.00 -10.93
C HIS A 68 -11.89 2.49 -10.96
N LYS A 69 -11.31 2.93 -12.06
CA LYS A 69 -11.00 4.34 -12.33
C LYS A 69 -12.09 4.93 -13.20
N PHE A 70 -12.73 5.98 -12.70
CA PHE A 70 -13.76 6.73 -13.43
C PHE A 70 -13.16 7.73 -14.43
N SER A 71 -13.93 8.15 -15.40
CA SER A 71 -13.54 9.17 -16.37
C SER A 71 -13.22 10.53 -15.75
N THR A 72 -13.78 10.85 -14.59
CA THR A 72 -13.51 12.04 -13.78
C THR A 72 -12.19 11.98 -13.02
N GLY A 73 -11.54 10.79 -12.98
CA GLY A 73 -10.27 10.55 -12.30
C GLY A 73 -10.38 10.06 -10.86
N GLN A 74 -11.58 9.90 -10.34
CA GLN A 74 -11.80 9.18 -9.09
C GLN A 74 -11.43 7.70 -9.24
N VAL A 75 -11.12 7.06 -8.11
CA VAL A 75 -10.87 5.62 -8.08
C VAL A 75 -11.66 5.01 -6.92
N LEU A 76 -12.43 3.98 -7.21
CA LEU A 76 -13.06 3.12 -6.21
C LEU A 76 -12.36 1.77 -6.24
N TYR A 77 -12.00 1.25 -5.08
CA TYR A 77 -11.36 -0.05 -5.00
C TYR A 77 -11.81 -0.83 -3.77
N GLY A 78 -11.65 -2.15 -3.85
CA GLY A 78 -11.95 -3.02 -2.73
C GLY A 78 -11.14 -4.30 -2.79
N THR A 79 -10.93 -4.90 -1.62
CA THR A 79 -10.20 -6.17 -1.46
C THR A 79 -10.93 -7.05 -0.47
N ALA A 80 -11.10 -8.32 -0.83
CA ALA A 80 -11.47 -9.39 0.09
C ALA A 80 -10.29 -10.33 0.21
N SER A 81 -9.90 -10.71 1.44
CA SER A 81 -8.78 -11.61 1.67
C SER A 81 -9.02 -12.56 2.84
N ALA A 82 -8.33 -13.71 2.80
CA ALA A 82 -8.21 -14.63 3.92
C ALA A 82 -6.74 -14.66 4.35
N VAL A 83 -6.45 -14.23 5.57
CA VAL A 83 -5.10 -14.10 6.12
C VAL A 83 -4.90 -15.15 7.19
N LYS A 84 -3.98 -16.09 6.97
CA LYS A 84 -3.62 -17.14 7.93
C LYS A 84 -2.27 -16.83 8.56
N ARG A 85 -2.25 -16.65 9.89
CA ARG A 85 -1.05 -16.39 10.70
C ARG A 85 -1.22 -17.04 12.07
N PHE A 86 -0.14 -17.50 12.69
CA PHE A 86 -0.16 -18.08 14.04
C PHE A 86 -1.26 -19.13 14.25
N LYS A 87 -1.51 -20.01 13.24
CA LYS A 87 -2.58 -21.04 13.22
C LYS A 87 -4.02 -20.49 13.18
N THR A 88 -4.18 -19.20 12.96
CA THR A 88 -5.46 -18.49 12.92
C THR A 88 -5.73 -17.98 11.52
N THR A 89 -6.98 -17.97 11.09
CA THR A 89 -7.40 -17.39 9.81
C THR A 89 -8.43 -16.30 10.03
N ASP A 90 -8.09 -15.10 9.60
CA ASP A 90 -8.97 -13.93 9.62
C ASP A 90 -9.37 -13.54 8.19
N PRO A 91 -10.67 -13.54 7.85
CA PRO A 91 -11.15 -12.85 6.67
C PRO A 91 -11.01 -11.34 6.87
N ASN A 92 -10.68 -10.64 5.81
CA ASN A 92 -10.58 -9.17 5.81
C ASN A 92 -11.26 -8.60 4.58
N PHE A 93 -12.05 -7.55 4.78
CA PHE A 93 -12.72 -6.80 3.73
C PHE A 93 -12.31 -5.34 3.84
N MET A 94 -11.92 -4.76 2.72
CA MET A 94 -11.52 -3.36 2.62
C MET A 94 -12.18 -2.71 1.43
N ILE A 95 -12.62 -1.47 1.59
CA ILE A 95 -13.06 -0.58 0.53
C ILE A 95 -12.31 0.74 0.64
N GLY A 96 -11.94 1.32 -0.49
CA GLY A 96 -11.27 2.61 -0.54
C GLY A 96 -11.72 3.46 -1.71
N PHE A 97 -11.56 4.77 -1.54
CA PHE A 97 -11.95 5.76 -2.53
C PHE A 97 -10.90 6.86 -2.64
N VAL A 98 -10.49 7.18 -3.86
CA VAL A 98 -9.56 8.28 -4.18
C VAL A 98 -10.33 9.38 -4.88
N GLN A 99 -10.22 10.59 -4.36
CA GLN A 99 -10.90 11.79 -4.83
C GLN A 99 -9.90 12.89 -5.17
N PRO A 100 -9.73 13.29 -6.44
CA PRO A 100 -9.13 14.57 -6.77
C PRO A 100 -9.99 15.71 -6.23
N LEU A 101 -9.41 16.58 -5.39
CA LEU A 101 -10.14 17.66 -4.72
C LEU A 101 -10.19 18.95 -5.53
N THR A 102 -9.35 19.08 -6.55
CA THR A 102 -9.24 20.27 -7.40
C THR A 102 -9.27 19.88 -8.87
N GLU A 103 -9.75 20.77 -9.74
CA GLU A 103 -9.73 20.57 -11.20
C GLU A 103 -8.30 20.33 -11.71
N SER A 104 -7.31 21.02 -11.13
CA SER A 104 -5.90 20.83 -11.45
C SER A 104 -5.32 19.51 -10.97
N LYS A 105 -6.10 18.70 -10.21
CA LYS A 105 -5.70 17.42 -9.60
C LYS A 105 -4.43 17.51 -8.75
N ARG A 106 -4.12 18.70 -8.24
CA ARG A 106 -2.96 18.92 -7.38
C ARG A 106 -3.19 18.47 -5.93
N TRP A 107 -4.44 18.43 -5.50
CA TRP A 107 -4.84 17.90 -4.21
C TRP A 107 -5.66 16.65 -4.41
N ILE A 108 -5.29 15.59 -3.72
CA ILE A 108 -5.94 14.29 -3.81
C ILE A 108 -6.19 13.81 -2.40
N ALA A 109 -7.41 13.36 -2.12
CA ALA A 109 -7.77 12.69 -0.88
C ALA A 109 -7.98 11.20 -1.12
N THR A 110 -7.60 10.37 -0.14
CA THR A 110 -7.86 8.93 -0.12
C THR A 110 -8.50 8.56 1.20
N PHE A 111 -9.53 7.73 1.14
CA PHE A 111 -10.20 7.17 2.31
C PHE A 111 -10.29 5.66 2.18
N GLU A 112 -10.04 4.93 3.27
CA GLU A 112 -10.21 3.48 3.35
C GLU A 112 -10.98 3.12 4.63
N ALA A 113 -11.78 2.08 4.53
CA ALA A 113 -12.37 1.39 5.66
C ALA A 113 -12.15 -0.11 5.49
N ALA A 114 -11.75 -0.78 6.56
CA ALA A 114 -11.56 -2.23 6.57
C ALA A 114 -12.17 -2.86 7.82
N THR A 115 -12.55 -4.14 7.71
CA THR A 115 -13.06 -4.93 8.82
C THR A 115 -12.63 -6.38 8.69
N SER A 116 -12.38 -7.02 9.83
CA SER A 116 -12.14 -8.47 9.93
C SER A 116 -13.15 -9.06 10.91
N PRO A 117 -14.14 -9.86 10.44
CA PRO A 117 -15.16 -10.44 11.32
C PRO A 117 -14.59 -11.35 12.42
N ASN A 118 -13.56 -12.14 12.14
CA ASN A 118 -12.94 -13.02 13.13
C ASN A 118 -11.94 -12.28 14.04
N HIS A 119 -11.29 -11.27 13.52
CA HIS A 119 -10.40 -10.29 14.18
C HIS A 119 -9.48 -10.85 15.29
N GLN A 120 -8.94 -12.06 15.12
CA GLN A 120 -8.02 -12.65 16.09
C GLN A 120 -6.61 -12.06 15.98
N ILE A 121 -6.17 -11.76 14.75
CA ILE A 121 -4.87 -11.16 14.45
C ILE A 121 -5.06 -9.80 13.76
N LEU A 122 -6.06 -9.67 12.89
CA LEU A 122 -6.35 -8.44 12.20
C LEU A 122 -7.22 -7.50 13.06
N PRO A 123 -7.22 -6.18 12.79
CA PRO A 123 -8.09 -5.25 13.50
C PRO A 123 -9.57 -5.55 13.19
N ILE A 124 -10.43 -5.37 14.20
CA ILE A 124 -11.89 -5.40 14.04
C ILE A 124 -12.32 -4.42 12.96
N THR A 125 -11.79 -3.19 13.07
CA THR A 125 -12.02 -2.12 12.10
C THR A 125 -10.75 -1.31 11.92
N SER A 126 -10.55 -0.80 10.72
CA SER A 126 -9.48 0.15 10.40
C SER A 126 -10.02 1.24 9.49
N PHE A 127 -9.71 2.49 9.82
CA PHE A 127 -10.02 3.66 9.01
C PHE A 127 -8.73 4.36 8.62
N PHE A 128 -8.62 4.76 7.38
CA PHE A 128 -7.48 5.49 6.86
C PHE A 128 -7.95 6.70 6.08
N GLY A 129 -7.29 7.84 6.29
CA GLY A 129 -7.50 9.07 5.55
C GLY A 129 -6.16 9.68 5.18
N GLN A 130 -5.99 10.08 3.91
CA GLN A 130 -4.76 10.67 3.38
C GLN A 130 -5.08 11.88 2.53
N VAL A 131 -4.21 12.88 2.58
CA VAL A 131 -4.18 14.00 1.65
C VAL A 131 -2.80 14.05 1.00
N GLU A 132 -2.79 14.20 -0.31
CA GLU A 132 -1.60 14.38 -1.13
C GLU A 132 -1.63 15.74 -1.82
N ARG A 133 -0.46 16.35 -1.94
CA ARG A 133 -0.26 17.56 -2.74
C ARG A 133 0.82 17.32 -3.77
N VAL A 134 0.46 17.53 -5.04
CA VAL A 134 1.39 17.53 -6.17
C VAL A 134 2.00 18.92 -6.30
N PHE A 135 3.33 18.99 -6.18
CA PHE A 135 4.12 20.19 -6.34
C PHE A 135 4.74 20.23 -7.76
N SER A 136 5.43 21.33 -8.07
CA SER A 136 6.21 21.45 -9.30
C SER A 136 7.38 20.47 -9.34
N LYS A 137 7.92 20.22 -10.52
CA LYS A 137 9.11 19.39 -10.75
C LYS A 137 8.98 17.96 -10.24
N GLY A 138 7.75 17.39 -10.24
CA GLY A 138 7.48 15.99 -9.90
C GLY A 138 7.60 15.63 -8.41
N TRP A 139 7.53 16.60 -7.50
CA TRP A 139 7.43 16.34 -6.06
C TRP A 139 5.99 16.10 -5.64
N ILE A 140 5.78 15.16 -4.73
CA ILE A 140 4.51 14.91 -4.05
C ILE A 140 4.78 14.83 -2.55
N GLY A 141 4.02 15.57 -1.76
CA GLY A 141 3.97 15.44 -0.30
C GLY A 141 2.68 14.78 0.11
N ARG A 142 2.73 13.95 1.15
CA ARG A 142 1.54 13.30 1.71
C ARG A 142 1.53 13.32 3.22
N ALA A 143 0.32 13.40 3.78
CA ALA A 143 0.05 13.21 5.19
C ALA A 143 -1.19 12.33 5.34
N ALA A 144 -1.13 11.36 6.25
CA ALA A 144 -2.23 10.44 6.49
C ALA A 144 -2.37 10.08 7.96
N LEU A 145 -3.57 9.65 8.32
CA LEU A 145 -3.89 9.09 9.61
C LEU A 145 -4.56 7.73 9.42
N ARG A 146 -4.18 6.76 10.26
CA ARG A 146 -4.84 5.46 10.35
C ARG A 146 -5.23 5.18 11.79
N ASN A 147 -6.47 4.80 12.00
CA ASN A 147 -6.97 4.28 13.26
C ASN A 147 -7.31 2.80 13.08
N SER A 148 -6.76 1.94 13.91
CA SER A 148 -7.00 0.49 13.85
C SER A 148 -7.39 -0.01 15.23
N ARG A 149 -8.62 -0.52 15.35
CA ARG A 149 -9.17 -1.08 16.60
C ARG A 149 -8.99 -2.60 16.59
N TYR A 150 -8.28 -3.11 17.57
CA TYR A 150 -8.12 -4.54 17.87
C TYR A 150 -9.01 -4.95 19.04
N GLN A 151 -9.04 -6.24 19.39
CA GLN A 151 -9.79 -6.73 20.56
C GLN A 151 -9.33 -6.07 21.87
N SER A 152 -8.02 -5.95 22.05
CA SER A 152 -7.42 -5.46 23.30
C SER A 152 -7.15 -3.95 23.30
N ASP A 153 -6.89 -3.35 22.14
CA ASP A 153 -6.33 -2.02 22.04
C ASP A 153 -6.67 -1.30 20.74
N THR A 154 -6.36 -0.01 20.70
CA THR A 154 -6.46 0.82 19.50
C THR A 154 -5.09 1.40 19.14
N VAL A 155 -4.70 1.29 17.88
CA VAL A 155 -3.48 1.88 17.33
C VAL A 155 -3.86 3.07 16.46
N ASN A 156 -3.28 4.23 16.77
CA ASN A 156 -3.35 5.43 15.94
C ASN A 156 -2.01 5.64 15.26
N MET A 157 -2.00 5.84 13.95
CA MET A 157 -0.79 5.99 13.17
C MET A 157 -0.86 7.25 12.31
N GLY A 158 0.11 8.16 12.49
CA GLY A 158 0.42 9.24 11.57
C GLY A 158 1.41 8.76 10.52
N ILE A 159 1.21 9.15 9.26
CA ILE A 159 2.09 8.81 8.15
C ILE A 159 2.42 10.09 7.40
N PHE A 160 3.70 10.38 7.23
CA PHE A 160 4.19 11.53 6.49
C PHE A 160 5.12 11.05 5.39
N GLY A 161 4.94 11.54 4.18
CA GLY A 161 5.73 11.07 3.05
C GLY A 161 6.09 12.17 2.06
N ALA A 162 7.19 11.94 1.37
CA ALA A 162 7.62 12.73 0.22
C ALA A 162 8.03 11.79 -0.91
N GLU A 163 7.64 12.14 -2.11
CA GLU A 163 7.94 11.38 -3.32
C GLU A 163 8.53 12.30 -4.38
N LYS A 164 9.41 11.74 -5.20
CA LYS A 164 10.00 12.42 -6.35
C LYS A 164 9.90 11.54 -7.57
N TYR A 165 9.25 12.04 -8.59
CA TYR A 165 9.28 11.45 -9.93
C TYR A 165 10.38 12.11 -10.75
N PHE A 166 11.17 11.30 -11.43
CA PHE A 166 12.24 11.75 -12.31
C PHE A 166 12.32 10.80 -13.52
N LYS A 167 11.89 11.26 -14.70
CA LYS A 167 11.77 10.44 -15.91
C LYS A 167 10.96 9.16 -15.61
N ALA A 168 11.60 8.01 -15.82
CA ALA A 168 11.01 6.70 -15.59
C ALA A 168 11.20 6.19 -14.14
N TYR A 169 11.70 7.00 -13.22
CA TYR A 169 11.98 6.61 -11.84
C TYR A 169 11.09 7.34 -10.84
N ARG A 170 10.77 6.68 -9.75
CA ARG A 170 10.17 7.27 -8.54
C ARG A 170 11.00 6.88 -7.33
N GLY A 171 11.35 7.85 -6.51
CA GLY A 171 11.86 7.64 -5.16
C GLY A 171 10.82 8.12 -4.16
N ALA A 172 10.61 7.39 -3.07
CA ALA A 172 9.70 7.78 -2.01
C ALA A 172 10.31 7.52 -0.64
N TYR A 173 10.00 8.40 0.29
CA TYR A 173 10.28 8.24 1.72
C TYR A 173 8.98 8.36 2.51
N SER A 174 8.84 7.58 3.57
CA SER A 174 7.72 7.65 4.50
C SER A 174 8.20 7.50 5.94
N LEU A 175 7.66 8.34 6.82
CA LEU A 175 7.77 8.24 8.27
C LEU A 175 6.44 7.75 8.82
N TYR A 176 6.48 6.70 9.64
CA TYR A 176 5.34 6.16 10.36
C TYR A 176 5.50 6.43 11.85
N VAL A 177 4.48 6.98 12.46
CA VAL A 177 4.40 7.31 13.89
C VAL A 177 3.19 6.59 14.45
N ALA A 178 3.38 5.40 15.00
CA ALA A 178 2.30 4.59 15.55
C ALA A 178 2.25 4.73 17.07
N HIS A 179 1.08 5.11 17.60
CA HIS A 179 0.83 5.24 19.02
C HIS A 179 -0.10 4.14 19.52
N LEU A 180 0.32 3.43 20.55
CA LEU A 180 -0.45 2.43 21.27
C LEU A 180 -0.68 2.92 22.69
N ASN A 181 -1.95 3.06 23.09
CA ASN A 181 -2.32 3.54 24.41
C ASN A 181 -1.66 2.70 25.52
N GLY A 182 -1.01 3.36 26.49
CA GLY A 182 -0.31 2.71 27.61
C GLY A 182 0.99 1.98 27.26
N LYS A 183 1.37 1.85 25.97
CA LYS A 183 2.58 1.14 25.55
C LYS A 183 3.56 1.99 24.71
N GLY A 184 3.22 3.28 24.53
CA GLY A 184 4.10 4.27 23.92
C GLY A 184 4.00 4.38 22.40
N THR A 185 5.02 4.98 21.79
CA THR A 185 5.05 5.32 20.36
C THR A 185 6.16 4.51 19.68
N ALA A 186 5.84 3.99 18.49
CA ALA A 186 6.77 3.32 17.58
C ALA A 186 7.02 4.23 16.37
N LEU A 187 8.27 4.34 15.96
CA LEU A 187 8.71 5.12 14.82
C LEU A 187 9.38 4.20 13.81
N SER A 188 8.94 4.26 12.54
CA SER A 188 9.61 3.55 11.47
C SER A 188 9.73 4.39 10.20
N HIS A 189 10.75 4.09 9.44
CA HIS A 189 11.14 4.77 8.21
C HIS A 189 11.06 3.78 7.06
N ALA A 190 10.52 4.20 5.92
CA ALA A 190 10.50 3.40 4.71
C ALA A 190 10.99 4.21 3.52
N PHE A 191 11.79 3.57 2.68
CA PHE A 191 12.30 4.06 1.41
C PHE A 191 11.82 3.12 0.31
N GLN A 192 11.42 3.68 -0.81
CA GLN A 192 10.97 2.92 -1.97
C GLN A 192 11.51 3.54 -3.24
N GLY A 193 12.01 2.71 -4.15
CA GLY A 193 12.41 3.07 -5.50
C GLY A 193 11.58 2.29 -6.50
N ASN A 194 11.11 2.94 -7.56
CA ASN A 194 10.41 2.30 -8.65
C ASN A 194 11.01 2.71 -10.00
N TYR A 195 11.07 1.78 -10.92
CA TYR A 195 11.38 1.97 -12.32
C TYR A 195 10.19 1.58 -13.17
N TYR A 196 9.75 2.49 -14.02
CA TYR A 196 8.62 2.32 -14.92
C TYR A 196 9.13 2.14 -16.35
N TYR A 197 8.57 1.18 -17.08
CA TYR A 197 8.95 0.91 -18.46
C TYR A 197 7.78 0.39 -19.28
N GLY A 198 7.87 0.57 -20.57
CA GLY A 198 6.72 0.34 -21.44
C GLY A 198 5.55 1.24 -21.05
N GLU A 199 4.34 0.82 -21.37
CA GLU A 199 3.15 1.63 -21.08
C GLU A 199 2.67 1.53 -19.62
N ARG A 200 2.92 0.36 -18.95
CA ARG A 200 2.28 0.03 -17.67
C ARG A 200 3.10 -0.85 -16.74
N ASN A 201 4.32 -1.16 -17.14
CA ASN A 201 5.18 -2.06 -16.37
C ASN A 201 5.96 -1.29 -15.33
N ARG A 202 6.22 -1.95 -14.20
CA ARG A 202 7.09 -1.40 -13.17
C ARG A 202 7.86 -2.49 -12.44
N LEU A 203 9.02 -2.09 -11.95
CA LEU A 203 9.81 -2.80 -10.96
C LEU A 203 10.03 -1.86 -9.79
N GLY A 204 10.12 -2.39 -8.59
CA GLY A 204 10.36 -1.62 -7.39
C GLY A 204 11.17 -2.38 -6.36
N ALA A 205 11.87 -1.63 -5.53
CA ALA A 205 12.54 -2.14 -4.35
C ALA A 205 12.20 -1.25 -3.15
N GLY A 206 12.07 -1.85 -1.98
CA GLY A 206 11.76 -1.18 -0.73
C GLY A 206 12.70 -1.60 0.39
N PHE A 207 12.91 -0.68 1.32
CA PHE A 207 13.68 -0.89 2.55
C PHE A 207 12.98 -0.14 3.68
N ALA A 208 12.77 -0.82 4.81
CA ALA A 208 12.21 -0.15 5.99
C ALA A 208 12.91 -0.60 7.28
N PHE A 209 12.96 0.31 8.26
CA PHE A 209 13.54 0.04 9.57
C PHE A 209 12.93 0.94 10.63
N GLY A 210 13.08 0.54 11.89
CA GLY A 210 12.62 1.28 13.05
C GLY A 210 11.88 0.42 14.04
N GLN A 211 10.76 0.91 14.54
CA GLN A 211 9.89 0.17 15.44
C GLN A 211 8.46 0.12 14.91
N GLU A 212 7.81 -0.99 15.13
CA GLU A 212 6.40 -1.21 14.79
C GLU A 212 5.62 -1.78 15.97
N ILE A 213 4.30 -1.66 15.86
CA ILE A 213 3.36 -2.33 16.73
C ILE A 213 2.86 -3.57 15.98
N GLU A 214 3.18 -4.75 16.53
CA GLU A 214 2.81 -6.04 15.94
C GLU A 214 1.68 -6.68 16.72
N SER A 215 0.74 -7.28 15.99
CA SER A 215 -0.35 -8.09 16.56
C SER A 215 0.09 -9.55 16.60
N VAL A 216 0.19 -10.06 17.81
CA VAL A 216 0.56 -11.46 18.10
C VAL A 216 -0.53 -12.13 18.95
N PRO A 217 -0.57 -13.47 19.04
CA PRO A 217 -1.42 -14.13 20.02
C PRO A 217 -1.15 -13.57 21.43
N GLY A 218 -2.20 -13.03 22.06
CA GLY A 218 -2.09 -12.41 23.39
C GLY A 218 -2.04 -10.87 23.38
N GLY A 219 -2.01 -10.19 22.22
CA GLY A 219 -2.19 -8.76 22.12
C GLY A 219 -1.22 -8.03 21.20
N LEU A 220 -1.08 -6.74 21.45
CA LEU A 220 -0.21 -5.86 20.65
C LEU A 220 1.11 -5.61 21.39
N ILE A 221 2.21 -5.70 20.68
CA ILE A 221 3.55 -5.45 21.21
C ILE A 221 4.33 -4.49 20.30
N ARG A 222 5.25 -3.74 20.88
CA ARG A 222 6.18 -2.90 20.14
C ARG A 222 7.51 -3.63 19.96
N THR A 223 8.03 -3.67 18.75
CA THR A 223 9.29 -4.35 18.43
C THR A 223 10.03 -3.64 17.31
N ASN A 224 11.32 -3.88 17.20
CA ASN A 224 12.14 -3.38 16.09
C ASN A 224 11.75 -4.09 14.79
N VAL A 225 11.92 -3.41 13.69
CA VAL A 225 11.63 -3.94 12.36
C VAL A 225 12.78 -3.65 11.41
N LEU A 226 13.06 -4.61 10.54
CA LEU A 226 13.91 -4.46 9.36
C LEU A 226 13.24 -5.21 8.20
N ASP A 227 13.03 -4.51 7.09
CA ASP A 227 12.29 -5.02 5.94
C ASP A 227 13.02 -4.72 4.64
N PHE A 228 13.06 -5.70 3.74
CA PHE A 228 13.47 -5.56 2.36
C PHE A 228 12.39 -6.14 1.46
N SER A 229 12.03 -5.43 0.43
CA SER A 229 11.04 -5.89 -0.53
C SER A 229 11.45 -5.63 -1.97
N PHE A 230 11.01 -6.51 -2.86
CA PHE A 230 11.11 -6.35 -4.30
C PHE A 230 9.72 -6.55 -4.90
N THR A 231 9.30 -5.66 -5.76
CA THR A 231 7.96 -5.66 -6.34
C THR A 231 8.01 -5.56 -7.85
N GLY A 232 7.03 -6.12 -8.52
CA GLY A 232 6.89 -5.96 -9.96
C GLY A 232 5.46 -6.07 -10.42
N GLN A 233 5.20 -5.42 -11.55
CA GLN A 233 3.95 -5.54 -12.29
C GLN A 233 4.26 -5.53 -13.78
N HIS A 234 3.84 -6.56 -14.49
CA HIS A 234 4.06 -6.72 -15.92
C HIS A 234 2.74 -7.00 -16.63
N TRP A 235 2.46 -6.24 -17.66
CA TRP A 235 1.34 -6.48 -18.57
C TRP A 235 1.84 -7.25 -19.76
N MET A 236 1.45 -8.53 -19.85
CA MET A 236 1.79 -9.44 -20.95
C MET A 236 0.99 -9.13 -22.21
N THR A 237 -0.24 -8.64 -22.03
CA THR A 237 -1.13 -8.16 -23.08
C THR A 237 -1.80 -6.86 -22.64
N LYS A 238 -2.68 -6.30 -23.47
CA LYS A 238 -3.50 -5.14 -23.07
C LYS A 238 -4.46 -5.45 -21.92
N GLN A 239 -4.80 -6.71 -21.70
CA GLN A 239 -5.80 -7.15 -20.73
C GLN A 239 -5.20 -7.94 -19.56
N TRP A 240 -4.18 -8.76 -19.82
CA TRP A 240 -3.60 -9.66 -18.82
C TRP A 240 -2.27 -9.17 -18.31
N GLY A 241 -2.11 -9.19 -17.02
CA GLY A 241 -0.87 -8.83 -16.33
C GLY A 241 -0.58 -9.73 -15.15
N LEU A 242 0.62 -9.60 -14.63
CA LEU A 242 1.13 -10.29 -13.46
C LEU A 242 1.66 -9.26 -12.45
N SER A 243 1.30 -9.41 -11.19
CA SER A 243 1.92 -8.72 -10.07
C SER A 243 2.72 -9.71 -9.22
N TYR A 244 3.81 -9.26 -8.62
CA TYR A 244 4.56 -10.08 -7.68
C TYR A 244 5.28 -9.23 -6.65
N VAL A 245 5.50 -9.83 -5.47
CA VAL A 245 6.28 -9.26 -4.38
C VAL A 245 7.19 -10.38 -3.85
N ALA A 246 8.43 -10.05 -3.56
CA ALA A 246 9.31 -10.84 -2.71
C ALA A 246 9.65 -10.02 -1.48
N VAL A 247 9.66 -10.64 -0.30
CA VAL A 247 9.89 -9.96 0.97
C VAL A 247 10.85 -10.76 1.86
N TRP A 248 11.71 -10.03 2.56
CA TRP A 248 12.42 -10.49 3.73
C TRP A 248 12.18 -9.49 4.86
N HIS A 249 11.73 -9.98 6.01
CA HIS A 249 11.31 -9.14 7.11
C HIS A 249 11.76 -9.75 8.44
N ARG A 250 12.36 -8.94 9.29
CA ARG A 250 12.74 -9.29 10.66
C ARG A 250 11.94 -8.45 11.65
N GLN A 251 11.23 -9.13 12.56
CA GLN A 251 10.42 -8.51 13.60
C GLN A 251 11.10 -8.72 14.96
N GLY A 252 12.12 -7.90 15.24
CA GLY A 252 12.92 -8.00 16.46
C GLY A 252 13.48 -9.40 16.66
N ASP A 253 13.24 -9.95 17.85
CA ASP A 253 13.59 -11.32 18.20
C ASP A 253 12.39 -12.28 18.11
N LEU A 254 11.22 -11.81 17.66
CA LEU A 254 10.02 -12.62 17.56
C LEU A 254 10.12 -13.63 16.43
N TYR A 255 10.45 -13.15 15.23
CA TYR A 255 10.59 -13.97 14.04
C TYR A 255 11.29 -13.22 12.90
N THR A 256 11.78 -13.99 11.98
CA THR A 256 12.13 -13.56 10.62
C THR A 256 11.22 -14.28 9.65
N ARG A 257 10.70 -13.58 8.65
CA ARG A 257 9.90 -14.16 7.59
C ARG A 257 10.45 -13.79 6.22
N SER A 258 10.34 -14.72 5.29
CA SER A 258 10.70 -14.51 3.90
C SER A 258 9.72 -15.23 3.00
N GLY A 259 9.40 -14.64 1.88
CA GLY A 259 8.43 -15.25 0.98
C GLY A 259 8.04 -14.30 -0.14
N GLY A 260 6.86 -14.52 -0.68
CA GLY A 260 6.38 -13.72 -1.78
C GLY A 260 4.88 -13.82 -2.02
N GLN A 261 4.45 -12.96 -2.92
CA GLN A 261 3.08 -12.87 -3.41
C GLN A 261 3.11 -12.92 -4.93
N ILE A 262 2.09 -13.52 -5.51
CA ILE A 262 1.82 -13.49 -6.94
C ILE A 262 0.34 -13.17 -7.16
N GLY A 263 0.04 -12.34 -8.15
CA GLY A 263 -1.30 -11.96 -8.54
C GLY A 263 -1.48 -11.93 -10.05
N LEU A 264 -2.59 -12.46 -10.52
CA LEU A 264 -3.01 -12.38 -11.90
C LEU A 264 -3.94 -11.17 -12.06
N LEU A 265 -3.60 -10.29 -13.00
CA LEU A 265 -4.33 -9.06 -13.29
C LEU A 265 -5.16 -9.23 -14.55
N LEU A 266 -6.42 -8.80 -14.51
CA LEU A 266 -7.29 -8.71 -15.65
C LEU A 266 -7.89 -7.30 -15.76
N ARG A 267 -7.81 -6.70 -16.95
CA ARG A 267 -8.26 -5.34 -17.25
C ARG A 267 -9.38 -5.34 -18.29
N PHE A 268 -10.37 -4.51 -18.01
CA PHE A 268 -11.52 -4.24 -18.85
C PHE A 268 -11.61 -2.77 -19.26
#